data_7ead7ae3ddb8c797b1b540b893f8716f
#
_entry.id   7ead7ae3ddb8c797b1b540b893f8716f
#
_cell.length_a   1.000
_cell.length_b   1.000
_cell.length_c   1.000
_cell.angle_alpha   90.00
_cell.angle_beta   90.00
_cell.angle_gamma   90.00
#
_symmetry.space_group_name_H-M   'P 1'
#
loop_
_entity.id
_entity.type
_entity.pdbx_description
1 polymer ?
#
loop_
_entity_poly.entity_id
_entity_poly.type
_entity_poly.pdbx_seq_one_letter_code
_entity_poly.pdbx_strand_id
1 'polypeptide(L)'
;MNQISFLDAEYNQNKKKTRREVFLESMEQVVPWKRLEKRIKKHYSSATTGRPAYPLSSMLRIHCMQHWYNMSDPAMEDALYEIHSMRKFAGLSLERIPDETTILNFRHLLERHKLGACVMPT
;
A
#
# COMPACT_ATOMS: atom_id res chain seq x y z
N MET A 1 -19.99 -0.32 -27.57
CA MET A 1 -18.76 0.14 -27.05
C MET A 1 -18.93 1.40 -26.23
N ASN A 2 -18.36 1.46 -25.13
CA ASN A 2 -18.62 2.61 -24.33
C ASN A 2 -17.47 3.59 -24.34
N GLN A 3 -17.83 4.84 -24.16
CA GLN A 3 -16.94 5.96 -24.17
C GLN A 3 -15.91 5.90 -23.04
N ILE A 4 -16.29 5.27 -21.95
CA ILE A 4 -15.40 5.16 -20.80
C ILE A 4 -14.15 4.38 -21.14
N SER A 5 -14.31 3.28 -21.85
CA SER A 5 -13.17 2.46 -22.28
C SER A 5 -12.22 3.23 -23.17
N PHE A 6 -12.78 4.01 -24.07
CA PHE A 6 -12.00 4.82 -24.98
C PHE A 6 -11.22 5.90 -24.24
N LEU A 7 -11.88 6.57 -23.30
CA LEU A 7 -11.25 7.62 -22.51
C LEU A 7 -10.15 7.06 -21.63
N ASP A 8 -10.36 5.88 -21.08
CA ASP A 8 -9.35 5.23 -20.28
C ASP A 8 -8.09 4.91 -21.07
N ALA A 9 -8.28 4.41 -22.28
CA ALA A 9 -7.16 4.09 -23.16
C ALA A 9 -6.39 5.35 -23.52
N GLU A 10 -7.10 6.42 -23.83
CA GLU A 10 -6.48 7.69 -24.16
C GLU A 10 -5.72 8.26 -22.98
N TYR A 11 -6.32 8.22 -21.81
CA TYR A 11 -5.69 8.68 -20.57
C TYR A 11 -4.39 7.92 -20.32
N ASN A 12 -4.43 6.61 -20.42
CA ASN A 12 -3.26 5.79 -20.14
C ASN A 12 -2.13 6.02 -21.12
N GLN A 13 -2.45 6.36 -22.38
CA GLN A 13 -1.43 6.62 -23.38
C GLN A 13 -0.78 7.99 -23.24
N ASN A 14 -1.58 8.97 -22.84
CA ASN A 14 -1.15 10.37 -22.90
C ASN A 14 -0.90 11.00 -21.56
N LYS A 15 -1.20 10.29 -20.49
CA LYS A 15 -1.08 10.91 -19.17
C LYS A 15 0.37 11.18 -18.82
N LYS A 16 0.57 12.31 -18.20
CA LYS A 16 1.85 12.68 -17.64
C LYS A 16 2.05 11.93 -16.33
N LYS A 17 3.25 11.44 -16.09
CA LYS A 17 3.56 10.85 -14.80
C LYS A 17 3.67 11.95 -13.76
N THR A 18 2.94 11.78 -12.67
CA THR A 18 3.00 12.75 -11.58
C THR A 18 4.27 12.52 -10.75
N ARG A 19 4.62 13.52 -9.95
CA ARG A 19 5.76 13.40 -9.05
C ARG A 19 5.57 12.22 -8.08
N ARG A 20 4.35 12.04 -7.60
CA ARG A 20 4.04 10.92 -6.72
C ARG A 20 4.29 9.59 -7.41
N GLU A 21 3.85 9.47 -8.63
CA GLU A 21 4.02 8.25 -9.38
C GLU A 21 5.49 7.92 -9.58
N VAL A 22 6.28 8.93 -9.92
CA VAL A 22 7.73 8.76 -10.09
C VAL A 22 8.38 8.35 -8.78
N PHE A 23 8.00 9.00 -7.70
CA PHE A 23 8.54 8.66 -6.37
C PHE A 23 8.23 7.22 -5.99
N LEU A 24 6.99 6.80 -6.18
CA LEU A 24 6.58 5.44 -5.81
C LEU A 24 7.28 4.39 -6.66
N GLU A 25 7.48 4.67 -7.94
CA GLU A 25 8.24 3.76 -8.81
C GLU A 25 9.68 3.63 -8.33
N SER A 26 10.26 4.74 -7.90
CA SER A 26 11.62 4.71 -7.34
C SER A 26 11.69 3.87 -6.07
N MET A 27 10.71 4.03 -5.18
CA MET A 27 10.68 3.27 -3.94
C MET A 27 10.47 1.79 -4.19
N GLU A 28 9.74 1.45 -5.25
CA GLU A 28 9.57 0.05 -5.62
C GLU A 28 10.91 -0.60 -5.95
N GLN A 29 11.83 0.17 -6.53
CA GLN A 29 13.14 -0.35 -6.91
C GLN A 29 14.16 -0.32 -5.77
N VAL A 30 14.06 0.66 -4.89
CA VAL A 30 15.10 0.93 -3.89
C VAL A 30 14.91 0.16 -2.60
N VAL A 31 13.66 0.02 -2.15
CA VAL A 31 13.37 -0.62 -0.88
C VAL A 31 13.56 -2.14 -1.00
N PRO A 32 14.25 -2.76 -0.03
CA PRO A 32 14.46 -4.22 -0.07
C PRO A 32 13.21 -4.94 0.44
N TRP A 33 12.16 -4.94 -0.37
CA TRP A 33 10.86 -5.46 0.02
C TRP A 33 10.87 -6.89 0.53
N LYS A 34 11.57 -7.77 -0.19
CA LYS A 34 11.58 -9.19 0.17
C LYS A 34 12.24 -9.41 1.52
N ARG A 35 13.29 -8.66 1.81
CA ARG A 35 13.98 -8.78 3.09
C ARG A 35 13.07 -8.33 4.22
N LEU A 36 12.38 -7.21 4.03
CA LEU A 36 11.47 -6.68 5.03
C LEU A 36 10.29 -7.62 5.25
N GLU A 37 9.73 -8.13 4.18
CA GLU A 37 8.62 -9.06 4.28
C GLU A 37 9.01 -10.32 5.02
N LYS A 38 10.22 -10.81 4.78
CA LYS A 38 10.69 -12.00 5.46
C LYS A 38 10.75 -11.81 6.98
N ARG A 39 11.16 -10.63 7.42
CA ARG A 39 11.20 -10.33 8.85
C ARG A 39 9.82 -10.26 9.47
N ILE A 40 8.87 -9.71 8.74
CA ILE A 40 7.53 -9.49 9.28
C ILE A 40 6.68 -10.75 9.17
N LYS A 41 6.92 -11.56 8.17
CA LYS A 41 6.08 -12.70 7.82
C LYS A 41 5.80 -13.64 8.99
N LYS A 42 6.79 -13.88 9.82
CA LYS A 42 6.62 -14.81 10.93
C LYS A 42 5.64 -14.28 11.99
N HIS A 43 5.38 -12.99 11.98
CA HIS A 43 4.44 -12.37 12.90
C HIS A 43 3.12 -12.03 12.25
N TYR A 44 3.04 -12.13 10.94
CA TYR A 44 1.84 -11.79 10.19
C TYR A 44 1.06 -13.05 9.91
N SER A 45 0.07 -13.32 10.73
CA SER A 45 -0.71 -14.54 10.57
C SER A 45 -1.70 -14.38 9.43
N SER A 46 -1.83 -15.45 8.67
CA SER A 46 -2.92 -15.54 7.74
C SER A 46 -4.19 -15.69 8.56
N ALA A 47 -5.29 -15.22 8.02
CA ALA A 47 -6.56 -15.25 8.73
C ALA A 47 -6.89 -16.68 9.14
N THR A 48 -7.17 -16.85 10.42
CA THR A 48 -7.60 -18.13 10.94
C THR A 48 -9.11 -18.21 11.01
N THR A 49 -9.78 -17.08 10.78
CA THR A 49 -11.24 -17.02 10.83
C THR A 49 -11.72 -16.47 9.49
N GLY A 50 -12.53 -17.18 8.84
CA GLY A 50 -13.28 -16.85 7.66
C GLY A 50 -12.77 -15.79 6.67
N ARG A 51 -12.30 -14.66 7.10
CA ARG A 51 -11.90 -13.60 6.19
C ARG A 51 -10.39 -13.67 5.90
N PRO A 52 -10.02 -13.81 4.61
CA PRO A 52 -8.59 -13.84 4.26
C PRO A 52 -7.91 -12.53 4.62
N ALA A 53 -6.67 -12.64 5.08
CA ALA A 53 -5.89 -11.45 5.37
C ALA A 53 -5.46 -10.79 4.05
N TYR A 54 -5.20 -9.49 4.12
CA TYR A 54 -4.60 -8.81 2.98
C TYR A 54 -3.17 -9.28 2.79
N PRO A 55 -2.66 -9.28 1.56
CA PRO A 55 -1.26 -9.68 1.35
C PRO A 55 -0.31 -8.82 2.16
N LEU A 56 0.70 -9.45 2.73
CA LEU A 56 1.70 -8.72 3.51
C LEU A 56 2.36 -7.64 2.68
N SER A 57 2.64 -7.92 1.40
CA SER A 57 3.27 -6.93 0.54
C SER A 57 2.44 -5.66 0.42
N SER A 58 1.12 -5.79 0.38
CA SER A 58 0.23 -4.64 0.31
C SER A 58 0.25 -3.86 1.62
N MET A 59 0.14 -4.56 2.74
CA MET A 59 0.12 -3.88 4.04
C MET A 59 1.44 -3.17 4.32
N LEU A 60 2.55 -3.77 3.94
CA LEU A 60 3.85 -3.15 4.12
C LEU A 60 3.98 -1.87 3.30
N ARG A 61 3.51 -1.90 2.06
CA ARG A 61 3.56 -0.72 1.21
C ARG A 61 2.67 0.40 1.72
N ILE A 62 1.50 0.03 2.25
CA ILE A 62 0.61 1.02 2.88
C ILE A 62 1.30 1.69 4.06
N HIS A 63 1.93 0.89 4.91
CA HIS A 63 2.64 1.43 6.07
C HIS A 63 3.73 2.42 5.65
N CYS A 64 4.50 2.07 4.63
CA CYS A 64 5.53 2.95 4.12
C CYS A 64 4.94 4.25 3.58
N MET A 65 3.84 4.16 2.83
CA MET A 65 3.20 5.37 2.30
C MET A 65 2.70 6.28 3.41
N GLN A 66 2.17 5.70 4.50
CA GLN A 66 1.75 6.52 5.64
C GLN A 66 2.89 7.36 6.18
N HIS A 67 4.08 6.77 6.26
CA HIS A 67 5.25 7.50 6.74
C HIS A 67 5.73 8.53 5.73
N TRP A 68 5.85 8.11 4.47
CA TRP A 68 6.38 9.00 3.44
C TRP A 68 5.51 10.24 3.24
N TYR A 69 4.19 10.07 3.38
CA TYR A 69 3.24 11.16 3.15
C TYR A 69 2.60 11.68 4.44
N ASN A 70 3.05 11.16 5.58
CA ASN A 70 2.56 11.59 6.89
C ASN A 70 1.03 11.54 6.99
N MET A 71 0.47 10.40 6.69
CA MET A 71 -0.98 10.22 6.70
C MET A 71 -1.48 9.48 7.92
N SER A 72 -2.61 9.94 8.45
CA SER A 72 -3.34 9.21 9.49
C SER A 72 -3.97 7.97 8.89
N ASP A 73 -4.46 7.07 9.75
CA ASP A 73 -5.11 5.86 9.26
C ASP A 73 -6.34 6.16 8.41
N PRO A 74 -7.25 7.06 8.82
CA PRO A 74 -8.37 7.41 7.94
C PRO A 74 -7.93 8.07 6.64
N ALA A 75 -6.93 8.95 6.70
CA ALA A 75 -6.45 9.62 5.49
C ALA A 75 -5.84 8.61 4.52
N MET A 76 -5.14 7.60 5.05
CA MET A 76 -4.56 6.55 4.20
C MET A 76 -5.66 5.73 3.53
N GLU A 77 -6.69 5.38 4.28
CA GLU A 77 -7.82 4.66 3.70
C GLU A 77 -8.44 5.45 2.55
N ASP A 78 -8.70 6.74 2.78
CA ASP A 78 -9.29 7.59 1.76
C ASP A 78 -8.38 7.72 0.54
N ALA A 79 -7.07 7.84 0.78
CA ALA A 79 -6.11 7.95 -0.31
C ALA A 79 -6.10 6.72 -1.21
N LEU A 80 -6.27 5.55 -0.62
CA LEU A 80 -6.31 4.32 -1.40
C LEU A 80 -7.55 4.28 -2.32
N TYR A 81 -8.64 4.90 -1.89
CA TYR A 81 -9.83 5.02 -2.74
C TYR A 81 -9.64 6.08 -3.82
N GLU A 82 -9.00 7.19 -3.50
CA GLU A 82 -9.00 8.35 -4.35
C GLU A 82 -7.76 8.47 -5.26
N ILE A 83 -6.63 7.96 -4.82
CA ILE A 83 -5.37 8.15 -5.53
C ILE A 83 -4.94 6.85 -6.20
N HIS A 84 -5.11 6.81 -7.52
CA HIS A 84 -4.82 5.61 -8.30
C HIS A 84 -3.37 5.14 -8.14
N SER A 85 -2.42 6.07 -8.16
CA SER A 85 -1.00 5.69 -8.07
C SER A 85 -0.67 5.01 -6.75
N MET A 86 -1.28 5.45 -5.66
CA MET A 86 -1.06 4.84 -4.36
C MET A 86 -1.69 3.45 -4.28
N ARG A 87 -2.92 3.32 -4.81
CA ARG A 87 -3.58 2.03 -4.85
C ARG A 87 -2.80 1.03 -5.69
N LYS A 88 -2.30 1.49 -6.83
CA LYS A 88 -1.50 0.66 -7.71
C LYS A 88 -0.19 0.21 -7.04
N PHE A 89 0.47 1.14 -6.37
CA PHE A 89 1.71 0.82 -5.65
C PHE A 89 1.47 -0.25 -4.59
N ALA A 90 0.35 -0.14 -3.88
CA ALA A 90 0.00 -1.12 -2.86
C ALA A 90 -0.47 -2.46 -3.44
N GLY A 91 -0.76 -2.50 -4.74
CA GLY A 91 -1.23 -3.73 -5.37
C GLY A 91 -2.67 -4.07 -5.04
N LEU A 92 -3.50 -3.05 -4.86
CA LEU A 92 -4.89 -3.25 -4.44
C LEU A 92 -5.86 -2.90 -5.56
N SER A 93 -7.04 -3.53 -5.51
CA SER A 93 -8.15 -3.16 -6.37
C SER A 93 -9.16 -2.37 -5.56
N LEU A 94 -10.01 -1.60 -6.25
CA LEU A 94 -11.07 -0.83 -5.58
C LEU A 94 -12.06 -1.71 -4.81
N GLU A 95 -12.15 -2.96 -5.21
CA GLU A 95 -13.12 -3.87 -4.58
C GLU A 95 -12.66 -4.34 -3.22
N ARG A 96 -11.38 -4.21 -2.91
CA ARG A 96 -10.88 -4.71 -1.64
C ARG A 96 -9.77 -3.82 -1.11
N ILE A 97 -10.18 -2.79 -0.37
CA ILE A 97 -9.26 -1.82 0.23
C ILE A 97 -9.33 -1.96 1.74
N PRO A 98 -8.18 -2.08 2.42
CA PRO A 98 -8.18 -2.16 3.88
C PRO A 98 -8.75 -0.89 4.49
N ASP A 99 -9.56 -1.07 5.53
CA ASP A 99 -10.10 0.08 6.24
C ASP A 99 -9.08 0.59 7.28
N GLU A 100 -9.41 1.72 7.89
CA GLU A 100 -8.49 2.35 8.85
C GLU A 100 -8.16 1.44 10.02
N THR A 101 -9.08 0.59 10.44
CA THR A 101 -8.85 -0.33 11.55
C THR A 101 -7.82 -1.39 11.16
N THR A 102 -7.93 -1.92 9.96
CA THR A 102 -6.98 -2.89 9.44
C THR A 102 -5.59 -2.27 9.35
N ILE A 103 -5.52 -1.03 8.87
CA ILE A 103 -4.26 -0.30 8.76
C ILE A 103 -3.64 -0.09 10.14
N LEU A 104 -4.46 0.32 11.10
CA LEU A 104 -4.02 0.52 12.47
C LEU A 104 -3.48 -0.76 13.09
N ASN A 105 -4.20 -1.87 12.88
CA ASN A 105 -3.80 -3.15 13.44
C ASN A 105 -2.46 -3.62 12.90
N PHE A 106 -2.19 -3.36 11.64
CA PHE A 106 -0.89 -3.72 11.07
C PHE A 106 0.22 -2.89 11.69
N ARG A 107 -0.02 -1.59 11.88
CA ARG A 107 0.97 -0.73 12.53
C ARG A 107 1.25 -1.20 13.95
N HIS A 108 0.19 -1.59 14.68
CA HIS A 108 0.37 -2.11 16.03
C HIS A 108 1.18 -3.40 16.03
N LEU A 109 0.98 -4.24 15.02
CA LEU A 109 1.76 -5.47 14.89
C LEU A 109 3.25 -5.15 14.74
N LEU A 110 3.57 -4.18 13.90
CA LEU A 110 4.97 -3.79 13.72
C LEU A 110 5.55 -3.21 15.00
N GLU A 111 4.78 -2.40 15.72
CA GLU A 111 5.23 -1.81 16.97
C GLU A 111 5.44 -2.86 18.04
N ARG A 112 4.52 -3.81 18.13
CA ARG A 112 4.60 -4.87 19.14
C ARG A 112 5.86 -5.70 18.99
N HIS A 113 6.28 -5.94 17.77
CA HIS A 113 7.47 -6.75 17.50
C HIS A 113 8.68 -5.92 17.17
N LYS A 114 8.60 -4.61 17.37
CA LYS A 114 9.69 -3.65 17.16
C LYS A 114 10.25 -3.71 15.75
N LEU A 115 9.37 -3.88 14.77
CA LEU A 115 9.74 -3.99 13.38
C LEU A 115 9.68 -2.67 12.63
N GLY A 116 9.04 -1.66 13.20
CA GLY A 116 8.88 -0.38 12.53
C GLY A 116 10.20 0.26 12.13
N ALA A 117 11.19 0.20 13.01
CA ALA A 117 12.49 0.80 12.73
C ALA A 117 13.22 0.11 11.60
N CYS A 118 12.90 -1.14 11.32
CA CYS A 118 13.52 -1.87 10.22
C CYS A 118 12.90 -1.49 8.88
N VAL A 119 11.66 -1.05 8.91
CA VAL A 119 10.91 -0.70 7.72
C VAL A 119 11.21 0.72 7.29
N MET A 120 11.38 1.61 8.26
CA MET A 120 11.56 3.04 7.99
C MET A 120 13.01 3.42 8.19
N PRO A 121 13.77 3.54 7.11
CA PRO A 121 15.13 4.05 7.24
C PRO A 121 15.06 5.49 7.70
N THR A 122 15.87 5.81 8.64
CA THR A 122 15.95 7.19 9.13
C THR A 122 16.88 8.02 8.30
#